data_f77a84698be413e3cfa72be1da04214f
#
_entry.id   f77a84698be413e3cfa72be1da04214f
#
_cell.length_a   1.000
_cell.length_b   1.000
_cell.length_c   1.000
_cell.angle_alpha   90.00
_cell.angle_beta   90.00
_cell.angle_gamma   90.00
#
_symmetry.space_group_name_H-M   'P 1'
#
loop_
_entity.id
_entity.type
_entity.pdbx_description
1 polymer ?
#
loop_
_entity_poly.entity_id
_entity_poly.type
_entity_poly.pdbx_seq_one_letter_code
_entity_poly.pdbx_strand_id
1 'polypeptide(L)'
;MKKYNSIICLILGIITSYSLLFEITSKGLKFGRSNTMMLTYLILAIFLFVFYNKYFNKFKGKMTYRVISLIFSLLMVFGYSYDVAGNSSLVFGSVSIIIFSILKMIGYFVLFNTAIHLLNDIVVKKKIKDEKLPKILSLFDKHPFLFSFIVIVICYLPYIIAYYPVIINYDAANQIKEVMGIHTRYMDSVVLLNPNVYITNFNPIIHTLLIGGLFKVGYLIGNVNFGMFLYSIVQLIIVISVFAYSIYYLNKIKVNKKLILIILGIYALVPLFPFYAMTAVKDVIFSSLILLYCIKLYDIMKYKQTTKQYILFSLLVLLIILFRNNGIYTIVLSLPFAMILKKEIRKPILIIFIFNIAIYIGYNKVLLPSLEIANTSIREMLSVPFQQTARYAKYYGDEISDEDKKIIDKVLGYDDLGERYEPDLSDKVKNKYNKYTTDEELKEYFQVWFKYLLKRPGVYIDATINNVYGYFYPNTSAWYIYTDLNHKLPEAGFDYHFNGLNGLRSILSAYGEAFPYIPILGTIANIGMVVWIYILLLGMLIVNKMKKYIVLLLPAFSLILVCIVGPANTYFRYILPCVFALPSLILILYNELKTRKEL
;
A
#
# COMPACT_ATOMS: atom_id res chain seq x y z
N MET A 1 -23.11 8.97 40.68
CA MET A 1 -22.13 8.73 39.63
C MET A 1 -22.48 7.56 38.70
N LYS A 2 -22.77 6.31 39.17
CA LYS A 2 -23.08 5.17 38.25
C LYS A 2 -24.28 5.42 37.32
N LYS A 3 -25.36 6.06 37.80
CA LYS A 3 -26.57 6.32 37.02
C LYS A 3 -26.33 7.33 35.86
N TYR A 4 -25.58 8.40 36.11
CA TYR A 4 -25.19 9.37 35.06
C TYR A 4 -24.30 8.74 33.98
N ASN A 5 -23.37 7.86 34.37
CA ASN A 5 -22.52 7.16 33.43
C ASN A 5 -23.31 6.23 32.48
N SER A 6 -24.37 5.57 32.98
CA SER A 6 -25.24 4.73 32.15
C SER A 6 -26.05 5.53 31.14
N ILE A 7 -26.54 6.73 31.50
CA ILE A 7 -27.26 7.61 30.57
C ILE A 7 -26.29 8.08 29.45
N ILE A 8 -25.07 8.50 29.81
CA ILE A 8 -24.05 8.89 28.84
C ILE A 8 -23.76 7.73 27.90
N CYS A 9 -23.55 6.49 28.39
CA CYS A 9 -23.32 5.31 27.59
C CYS A 9 -24.47 4.99 26.62
N LEU A 10 -25.72 5.22 27.05
CA LEU A 10 -26.91 5.06 26.21
C LEU A 10 -26.88 6.08 25.04
N ILE A 11 -26.68 7.36 25.36
CA ILE A 11 -26.58 8.42 24.33
C ILE A 11 -25.47 8.13 23.33
N LEU A 12 -24.29 7.74 23.84
CA LEU A 12 -23.16 7.39 22.97
C LEU A 12 -23.44 6.14 22.12
N GLY A 13 -24.18 5.15 22.67
CA GLY A 13 -24.63 3.98 21.91
C GLY A 13 -25.53 4.36 20.73
N ILE A 14 -26.50 5.26 20.98
CA ILE A 14 -27.40 5.80 19.96
C ILE A 14 -26.63 6.58 18.90
N ILE A 15 -25.74 7.51 19.30
CA ILE A 15 -24.92 8.31 18.36
C ILE A 15 -24.02 7.40 17.51
N THR A 16 -23.40 6.39 18.12
CA THR A 16 -22.52 5.46 17.38
C THR A 16 -23.31 4.60 16.41
N SER A 17 -24.50 4.09 16.79
CA SER A 17 -25.38 3.35 15.88
C SER A 17 -25.81 4.22 14.70
N TYR A 18 -26.14 5.49 14.96
CA TYR A 18 -26.38 6.48 13.93
C TYR A 18 -25.16 6.60 12.98
N SER A 19 -23.96 6.73 13.52
CA SER A 19 -22.74 6.91 12.72
C SER A 19 -22.45 5.73 11.79
N LEU A 20 -22.80 4.51 12.21
CA LEU A 20 -22.55 3.29 11.44
C LEU A 20 -23.61 2.99 10.38
N LEU A 21 -24.87 3.35 10.60
CA LEU A 21 -25.99 2.89 9.78
C LEU A 21 -26.61 3.96 8.88
N PHE A 22 -26.46 5.25 9.21
CA PHE A 22 -27.10 6.31 8.43
C PHE A 22 -26.13 6.89 7.41
N GLU A 23 -26.64 7.23 6.22
CA GLU A 23 -25.91 7.92 5.16
C GLU A 23 -26.30 9.39 5.14
N ILE A 24 -25.30 10.26 4.91
CA ILE A 24 -25.52 11.68 4.66
C ILE A 24 -25.61 11.86 3.14
N THR A 25 -26.65 12.55 2.68
CA THR A 25 -26.82 12.91 1.27
C THR A 25 -26.91 14.43 1.12
N SER A 26 -26.86 14.94 -0.11
CA SER A 26 -27.04 16.38 -0.40
C SER A 26 -28.38 16.95 0.09
N LYS A 27 -29.40 16.09 0.26
CA LYS A 27 -30.75 16.46 0.78
C LYS A 27 -30.88 16.25 2.30
N GLY A 28 -29.80 15.87 3.00
CA GLY A 28 -29.81 15.53 4.43
C GLY A 28 -29.60 14.04 4.69
N LEU A 29 -30.22 13.53 5.76
CA LEU A 29 -30.09 12.11 6.12
C LEU A 29 -30.93 11.22 5.22
N LYS A 30 -30.29 10.17 4.69
CA LYS A 30 -30.99 9.06 4.05
C LYS A 30 -31.34 8.02 5.10
N PHE A 31 -32.64 7.90 5.30
CA PHE A 31 -33.23 6.93 6.21
C PHE A 31 -33.74 5.73 5.40
N GLY A 32 -33.25 4.55 5.70
CA GLY A 32 -33.88 3.34 5.16
C GLY A 32 -35.27 3.14 5.79
N ARG A 33 -36.32 3.23 4.99
CA ARG A 33 -37.71 3.16 5.46
C ARG A 33 -38.20 1.75 5.80
N SER A 34 -37.30 0.76 5.96
CA SER A 34 -37.72 -0.60 6.28
C SER A 34 -37.75 -0.83 7.80
N ASN A 35 -38.77 -1.56 8.27
CA ASN A 35 -38.87 -1.98 9.68
C ASN A 35 -37.62 -2.76 10.13
N THR A 36 -36.99 -3.50 9.21
CA THR A 36 -35.76 -4.26 9.46
C THR A 36 -34.59 -3.33 9.82
N MET A 37 -34.44 -2.19 9.14
CA MET A 37 -33.38 -1.21 9.45
C MET A 37 -33.57 -0.55 10.82
N MET A 38 -34.83 -0.24 11.19
CA MET A 38 -35.15 0.30 12.50
C MET A 38 -34.81 -0.69 13.61
N LEU A 39 -35.14 -1.97 13.41
CA LEU A 39 -34.81 -3.02 14.36
C LEU A 39 -33.29 -3.21 14.49
N THR A 40 -32.55 -3.22 13.36
CA THR A 40 -31.08 -3.30 13.35
C THR A 40 -30.45 -2.12 14.11
N TYR A 41 -30.98 -0.91 13.92
CA TYR A 41 -30.53 0.27 14.65
C TYR A 41 -30.72 0.11 16.17
N LEU A 42 -31.91 -0.33 16.62
CA LEU A 42 -32.20 -0.53 18.04
C LEU A 42 -31.30 -1.63 18.65
N ILE A 43 -31.17 -2.76 17.97
CA ILE A 43 -30.31 -3.87 18.43
C ILE A 43 -28.86 -3.38 18.57
N LEU A 44 -28.33 -2.65 17.57
CA LEU A 44 -26.99 -2.13 17.59
C LEU A 44 -26.81 -1.08 18.69
N ALA A 45 -27.79 -0.19 18.91
CA ALA A 45 -27.75 0.80 19.98
C ALA A 45 -27.70 0.15 21.37
N ILE A 46 -28.53 -0.89 21.59
CA ILE A 46 -28.53 -1.66 22.84
C ILE A 46 -27.19 -2.39 23.03
N PHE A 47 -26.69 -3.03 22.00
CA PHE A 47 -25.38 -3.70 22.04
C PHE A 47 -24.26 -2.71 22.40
N LEU A 48 -24.21 -1.56 21.75
CA LEU A 48 -23.21 -0.53 22.00
C LEU A 48 -23.36 0.11 23.39
N PHE A 49 -24.60 0.28 23.86
CA PHE A 49 -24.85 0.70 25.25
C PHE A 49 -24.23 -0.27 26.26
N VAL A 50 -24.50 -1.57 26.12
CA VAL A 50 -23.92 -2.61 26.99
C VAL A 50 -22.40 -2.64 26.88
N PHE A 51 -21.87 -2.52 25.65
CA PHE A 51 -20.43 -2.47 25.38
C PHE A 51 -19.78 -1.26 26.07
N TYR A 52 -20.32 -0.05 25.92
CA TYR A 52 -19.76 1.14 26.53
C TYR A 52 -19.91 1.12 28.06
N ASN A 53 -21.05 0.65 28.59
CA ASN A 53 -21.25 0.55 30.04
C ASN A 53 -20.23 -0.40 30.69
N LYS A 54 -19.83 -1.46 29.97
CA LYS A 54 -18.81 -2.42 30.42
C LYS A 54 -17.38 -1.87 30.29
N TYR A 55 -17.04 -1.20 29.18
CA TYR A 55 -15.67 -0.91 28.81
C TYR A 55 -15.29 0.57 28.84
N PHE A 56 -16.20 1.49 28.55
CA PHE A 56 -15.91 2.93 28.44
C PHE A 56 -15.26 3.51 29.69
N ASN A 57 -15.79 3.21 30.85
CA ASN A 57 -15.30 3.72 32.15
C ASN A 57 -13.95 3.10 32.60
N LYS A 58 -13.49 2.03 31.93
CA LYS A 58 -12.22 1.37 32.24
C LYS A 58 -11.05 2.07 31.59
N PHE A 59 -11.29 2.84 30.53
CA PHE A 59 -10.26 3.43 29.71
C PHE A 59 -10.11 4.93 29.99
N LYS A 60 -9.37 5.29 31.03
CA LYS A 60 -8.81 6.64 31.17
C LYS A 60 -7.83 6.84 30.02
N GLY A 61 -8.34 7.40 28.90
CA GLY A 61 -7.73 7.38 27.59
C GLY A 61 -6.32 7.95 27.56
N LYS A 62 -5.40 7.22 26.97
CA LYS A 62 -4.08 7.74 26.59
C LYS A 62 -4.26 8.79 25.49
N MET A 63 -3.60 9.94 25.60
CA MET A 63 -3.71 11.04 24.63
C MET A 63 -3.40 10.56 23.21
N THR A 64 -2.38 9.73 23.03
CA THR A 64 -2.04 9.14 21.73
C THR A 64 -3.23 8.44 21.06
N TYR A 65 -3.98 7.63 21.81
CA TYR A 65 -5.13 6.91 21.24
C TYR A 65 -6.31 7.85 20.96
N ARG A 66 -6.49 8.90 21.76
CA ARG A 66 -7.50 9.93 21.47
C ARG A 66 -7.20 10.65 20.16
N VAL A 67 -5.92 11.04 19.95
CA VAL A 67 -5.50 11.69 18.70
C VAL A 67 -5.71 10.77 17.49
N ILE A 68 -5.29 9.51 17.59
CA ILE A 68 -5.49 8.52 16.50
C ILE A 68 -7.00 8.36 16.22
N SER A 69 -7.83 8.24 17.25
CA SER A 69 -9.28 8.07 17.08
C SER A 69 -9.95 9.32 16.50
N LEU A 70 -9.47 10.51 16.85
CA LEU A 70 -9.95 11.76 16.26
C LEU A 70 -9.62 11.83 14.77
N ILE A 71 -8.37 11.56 14.40
CA ILE A 71 -7.95 11.54 12.99
C ILE A 71 -8.75 10.50 12.22
N PHE A 72 -8.93 9.29 12.79
CA PHE A 72 -9.72 8.25 12.16
C PHE A 72 -11.18 8.69 11.94
N SER A 73 -11.82 9.29 12.95
CA SER A 73 -13.21 9.74 12.83
C SER A 73 -13.39 10.84 11.79
N LEU A 74 -12.43 11.78 11.70
CA LEU A 74 -12.40 12.79 10.65
C LEU A 74 -12.29 12.14 9.27
N LEU A 75 -11.31 11.23 9.08
CA LEU A 75 -11.08 10.58 7.79
C LEU A 75 -12.23 9.64 7.38
N MET A 76 -12.97 9.06 8.31
CA MET A 76 -14.20 8.31 8.00
C MET A 76 -15.28 9.21 7.43
N VAL A 77 -15.51 10.40 7.99
CA VAL A 77 -16.58 11.30 7.53
C VAL A 77 -16.18 12.01 6.24
N PHE A 78 -14.95 12.52 6.16
CA PHE A 78 -14.44 13.13 4.93
C PHE A 78 -14.29 12.10 3.81
N GLY A 79 -13.71 10.92 4.11
CA GLY A 79 -13.56 9.84 3.13
C GLY A 79 -14.88 9.45 2.48
N TYR A 80 -15.96 9.34 3.28
CA TYR A 80 -17.31 9.13 2.75
C TYR A 80 -17.76 10.25 1.80
N SER A 81 -17.50 11.52 2.15
CA SER A 81 -17.88 12.65 1.29
C SER A 81 -17.15 12.63 -0.04
N TYR A 82 -15.85 12.31 -0.04
CA TYR A 82 -15.07 12.22 -1.29
C TYR A 82 -15.40 10.98 -2.10
N ASP A 83 -15.69 9.84 -1.46
CA ASP A 83 -16.10 8.61 -2.12
C ASP A 83 -17.42 8.77 -2.88
N VAL A 84 -18.39 9.51 -2.30
CA VAL A 84 -19.74 9.65 -2.85
C VAL A 84 -19.89 10.91 -3.73
N ALA A 85 -19.31 12.04 -3.32
CA ALA A 85 -19.53 13.34 -3.93
C ALA A 85 -18.29 13.95 -4.62
N GLY A 86 -17.09 13.37 -4.45
CA GLY A 86 -15.83 13.90 -5.00
C GLY A 86 -15.41 15.25 -4.41
N ASN A 87 -16.00 15.67 -3.28
CA ASN A 87 -15.71 16.91 -2.57
C ASN A 87 -16.23 16.87 -1.13
N SER A 88 -16.03 17.95 -0.36
CA SER A 88 -16.45 18.06 1.02
C SER A 88 -17.93 18.47 1.26
N SER A 89 -18.78 18.44 0.23
CA SER A 89 -20.17 18.93 0.34
C SER A 89 -21.03 18.12 1.31
N LEU A 90 -20.78 16.81 1.47
CA LEU A 90 -21.48 15.98 2.47
C LEU A 90 -20.95 16.17 3.90
N VAL A 91 -20.01 17.11 4.09
CA VAL A 91 -19.53 17.54 5.42
C VAL A 91 -19.97 18.98 5.70
N PHE A 92 -19.86 19.87 4.71
CA PHE A 92 -20.04 21.32 4.86
C PHE A 92 -21.19 21.93 4.04
N GLY A 93 -21.95 21.16 3.26
CA GLY A 93 -22.92 21.66 2.29
C GLY A 93 -24.10 22.44 2.87
N SER A 94 -24.48 22.21 4.14
CA SER A 94 -25.52 22.97 4.86
C SER A 94 -25.33 22.82 6.37
N VAL A 95 -26.01 23.69 7.13
CA VAL A 95 -25.96 23.62 8.62
C VAL A 95 -26.41 22.26 9.13
N SER A 96 -27.47 21.68 8.57
CA SER A 96 -27.93 20.33 8.95
C SER A 96 -26.90 19.26 8.64
N ILE A 97 -26.26 19.31 7.47
CA ILE A 97 -25.20 18.39 7.09
C ILE A 97 -23.99 18.50 8.04
N ILE A 98 -23.60 19.71 8.42
CA ILE A 98 -22.52 19.93 9.40
C ILE A 98 -22.87 19.27 10.74
N ILE A 99 -24.10 19.47 11.27
CA ILE A 99 -24.54 18.85 12.53
C ILE A 99 -24.49 17.31 12.43
N PHE A 100 -24.99 16.74 11.34
CA PHE A 100 -24.98 15.29 11.13
C PHE A 100 -23.58 14.74 11.00
N SER A 101 -22.68 15.45 10.33
CA SER A 101 -21.27 15.09 10.21
C SER A 101 -20.55 15.10 11.55
N ILE A 102 -20.79 16.13 12.38
CA ILE A 102 -20.24 16.19 13.75
C ILE A 102 -20.75 15.01 14.61
N LEU A 103 -22.03 14.68 14.53
CA LEU A 103 -22.58 13.52 15.24
C LEU A 103 -21.92 12.22 14.79
N LYS A 104 -21.69 12.05 13.48
CA LYS A 104 -20.94 10.89 12.94
C LYS A 104 -19.51 10.85 13.46
N MET A 105 -18.81 11.99 13.48
CA MET A 105 -17.45 12.09 14.02
C MET A 105 -17.40 11.67 15.49
N ILE A 106 -18.35 12.13 16.32
CA ILE A 106 -18.44 11.76 17.74
C ILE A 106 -18.63 10.24 17.88
N GLY A 107 -19.55 9.64 17.14
CA GLY A 107 -19.81 8.20 17.21
C GLY A 107 -18.62 7.36 16.79
N TYR A 108 -17.98 7.69 15.68
CA TYR A 108 -16.74 7.02 15.24
C TYR A 108 -15.61 7.21 16.25
N PHE A 109 -15.41 8.43 16.76
CA PHE A 109 -14.39 8.71 17.76
C PHE A 109 -14.54 7.84 19.01
N VAL A 110 -15.74 7.78 19.59
CA VAL A 110 -16.01 7.01 20.80
C VAL A 110 -15.80 5.51 20.54
N LEU A 111 -16.30 5.01 19.43
CA LEU A 111 -16.15 3.60 19.04
C LEU A 111 -14.68 3.22 18.93
N PHE A 112 -13.91 3.97 18.11
CA PHE A 112 -12.49 3.67 17.89
C PHE A 112 -11.65 3.85 19.13
N ASN A 113 -11.86 4.93 19.89
CA ASN A 113 -11.12 5.14 21.13
C ASN A 113 -11.34 3.98 22.10
N THR A 114 -12.57 3.51 22.25
CA THR A 114 -12.89 2.38 23.12
C THR A 114 -12.29 1.07 22.59
N ALA A 115 -12.43 0.82 21.29
CA ALA A 115 -11.90 -0.38 20.64
C ALA A 115 -10.36 -0.46 20.70
N ILE A 116 -9.65 0.66 20.46
CA ILE A 116 -8.19 0.71 20.50
C ILE A 116 -7.67 0.43 21.93
N HIS A 117 -8.29 1.00 22.96
CA HIS A 117 -7.90 0.72 24.33
C HIS A 117 -8.15 -0.74 24.71
N LEU A 118 -9.30 -1.30 24.30
CA LEU A 118 -9.59 -2.71 24.52
C LEU A 118 -8.59 -3.62 23.81
N LEU A 119 -8.29 -3.34 22.55
CA LEU A 119 -7.30 -4.07 21.77
C LEU A 119 -5.92 -4.03 22.43
N ASN A 120 -5.48 -2.84 22.84
CA ASN A 120 -4.21 -2.71 23.57
C ASN A 120 -4.22 -3.52 24.88
N ASP A 121 -5.32 -3.50 25.63
CA ASP A 121 -5.42 -4.29 26.87
C ASP A 121 -5.37 -5.80 26.60
N ILE A 122 -6.07 -6.29 25.57
CA ILE A 122 -6.03 -7.69 25.17
C ILE A 122 -4.59 -8.10 24.76
N VAL A 123 -3.98 -7.33 23.86
CA VAL A 123 -2.64 -7.59 23.37
C VAL A 123 -1.62 -7.57 24.51
N VAL A 124 -1.74 -6.62 25.43
CA VAL A 124 -0.79 -6.42 26.51
C VAL A 124 -0.98 -7.39 27.67
N LYS A 125 -2.22 -7.70 28.08
CA LYS A 125 -2.52 -8.50 29.31
C LYS A 125 -2.68 -9.99 29.04
N LYS A 126 -3.24 -10.38 27.89
CA LYS A 126 -3.54 -11.79 27.60
C LYS A 126 -2.28 -12.54 27.20
N LYS A 127 -1.83 -13.52 28.02
CA LYS A 127 -0.80 -14.49 27.64
C LYS A 127 -1.47 -15.62 26.85
N ILE A 128 -0.91 -15.92 25.68
CA ILE A 128 -1.28 -17.12 24.93
C ILE A 128 -0.41 -18.26 25.46
N LYS A 129 -1.03 -19.28 26.02
CA LYS A 129 -0.31 -20.45 26.56
C LYS A 129 0.35 -21.20 25.39
N ASP A 130 1.58 -21.64 25.64
CA ASP A 130 2.24 -22.61 24.75
C ASP A 130 1.61 -23.99 25.01
N GLU A 131 0.93 -24.51 24.00
CA GLU A 131 0.42 -25.87 24.01
C GLU A 131 1.29 -26.73 23.11
N LYS A 132 1.41 -28.01 23.45
CA LYS A 132 2.10 -28.99 22.59
C LYS A 132 1.37 -29.07 21.25
N LEU A 133 2.12 -28.95 20.16
CA LEU A 133 1.59 -29.14 18.83
C LEU A 133 1.21 -30.60 18.59
N PRO A 134 0.19 -30.88 17.77
CA PRO A 134 -0.10 -32.23 17.30
C PRO A 134 1.13 -32.89 16.67
N LYS A 135 1.27 -34.22 16.82
CA LYS A 135 2.42 -34.97 16.28
C LYS A 135 2.66 -34.75 14.78
N ILE A 136 1.61 -34.49 14.00
CA ILE A 136 1.69 -34.18 12.56
C ILE A 136 2.50 -32.90 12.28
N LEU A 137 2.59 -31.98 13.24
CA LEU A 137 3.38 -30.76 13.13
C LEU A 137 4.81 -30.87 13.71
N SER A 138 5.25 -32.10 14.06
CA SER A 138 6.61 -32.33 14.58
C SER A 138 7.71 -31.96 13.58
N LEU A 139 7.41 -32.04 12.27
CA LEU A 139 8.32 -31.63 11.21
C LEU A 139 8.56 -30.11 11.22
N PHE A 140 7.55 -29.33 11.60
CA PHE A 140 7.70 -27.89 11.79
C PHE A 140 8.74 -27.55 12.89
N ASP A 141 8.74 -28.30 13.98
CA ASP A 141 9.68 -28.08 15.07
C ASP A 141 11.14 -28.35 14.67
N LYS A 142 11.36 -29.36 13.84
CA LYS A 142 12.69 -29.75 13.36
C LYS A 142 13.21 -28.87 12.23
N HIS A 143 12.35 -28.55 11.26
CA HIS A 143 12.71 -27.87 10.04
C HIS A 143 11.69 -26.78 9.66
N PRO A 144 11.55 -25.69 10.46
CA PRO A 144 10.49 -24.69 10.27
C PRO A 144 10.54 -23.99 8.90
N PHE A 145 11.72 -23.75 8.33
CA PHE A 145 11.85 -23.20 6.99
C PHE A 145 11.32 -24.15 5.92
N LEU A 146 11.84 -25.39 5.88
CA LEU A 146 11.49 -26.37 4.86
C LEU A 146 10.01 -26.76 4.93
N PHE A 147 9.50 -26.96 6.15
CA PHE A 147 8.07 -27.23 6.36
C PHE A 147 7.20 -26.11 5.77
N SER A 148 7.51 -24.86 6.11
CA SER A 148 6.74 -23.70 5.64
C SER A 148 6.86 -23.52 4.12
N PHE A 149 8.06 -23.73 3.57
CA PHE A 149 8.27 -23.66 2.12
C PHE A 149 7.41 -24.70 1.38
N ILE A 150 7.42 -25.95 1.81
CA ILE A 150 6.63 -27.03 1.21
C ILE A 150 5.13 -26.75 1.33
N VAL A 151 4.66 -26.33 2.51
CA VAL A 151 3.23 -26.01 2.72
C VAL A 151 2.77 -24.90 1.78
N ILE A 152 3.56 -23.81 1.64
CA ILE A 152 3.20 -22.71 0.75
C ILE A 152 3.22 -23.18 -0.72
N VAL A 153 4.24 -23.95 -1.14
CA VAL A 153 4.29 -24.52 -2.50
C VAL A 153 3.03 -25.34 -2.81
N ILE A 154 2.66 -26.26 -1.91
CA ILE A 154 1.46 -27.10 -2.10
C ILE A 154 0.20 -26.24 -2.24
N CYS A 155 0.04 -25.21 -1.40
CA CYS A 155 -1.12 -24.32 -1.47
C CYS A 155 -1.12 -23.44 -2.73
N TYR A 156 0.07 -23.15 -3.30
CA TYR A 156 0.18 -22.36 -4.52
C TYR A 156 0.07 -23.19 -5.81
N LEU A 157 0.21 -24.53 -5.74
CA LEU A 157 0.11 -25.39 -6.93
C LEU A 157 -1.15 -25.15 -7.78
N PRO A 158 -2.37 -25.01 -7.21
CA PRO A 158 -3.56 -24.74 -8.01
C PRO A 158 -3.42 -23.45 -8.85
N TYR A 159 -2.80 -22.41 -8.27
CA TYR A 159 -2.57 -21.12 -8.95
C TYR A 159 -1.46 -21.24 -10.02
N ILE A 160 -0.37 -21.95 -9.72
CA ILE A 160 0.73 -22.18 -10.67
C ILE A 160 0.21 -22.94 -11.89
N ILE A 161 -0.61 -23.96 -11.67
CA ILE A 161 -1.19 -24.77 -12.74
C ILE A 161 -2.24 -23.98 -13.52
N ALA A 162 -3.16 -23.28 -12.84
CA ALA A 162 -4.25 -22.55 -13.48
C ALA A 162 -3.77 -21.36 -14.30
N TYR A 163 -2.80 -20.60 -13.80
CA TYR A 163 -2.30 -19.36 -14.41
C TYR A 163 -0.96 -19.54 -15.14
N TYR A 164 -0.63 -20.78 -15.55
CA TYR A 164 0.51 -21.00 -16.44
C TYR A 164 0.32 -20.23 -17.76
N PRO A 165 1.33 -19.48 -18.25
CA PRO A 165 2.69 -19.37 -17.73
C PRO A 165 2.85 -18.37 -16.58
N VAL A 166 2.16 -17.23 -16.59
CA VAL A 166 2.10 -16.19 -15.54
C VAL A 166 1.09 -15.10 -15.94
N ILE A 167 0.46 -14.44 -14.98
CA ILE A 167 -0.37 -13.27 -15.22
C ILE A 167 0.54 -12.09 -15.53
N ILE A 168 0.40 -11.45 -16.70
CA ILE A 168 1.21 -10.29 -17.09
C ILE A 168 0.39 -9.02 -16.92
N ASN A 169 0.88 -8.07 -16.12
CA ASN A 169 0.26 -6.77 -16.02
C ASN A 169 0.76 -5.81 -17.12
N TYR A 170 0.14 -4.64 -17.18
CA TYR A 170 0.44 -3.62 -18.18
C TYR A 170 1.93 -3.19 -18.19
N ASP A 171 2.54 -2.95 -17.01
CA ASP A 171 3.94 -2.51 -16.92
C ASP A 171 4.89 -3.62 -17.38
N ALA A 172 4.64 -4.87 -16.98
CA ALA A 172 5.45 -6.02 -17.38
C ALA A 172 5.39 -6.26 -18.89
N ALA A 173 4.22 -6.12 -19.51
CA ALA A 173 4.10 -6.22 -20.97
C ALA A 173 4.94 -5.15 -21.69
N ASN A 174 4.95 -3.91 -21.20
CA ASN A 174 5.80 -2.86 -21.77
C ASN A 174 7.29 -3.11 -21.53
N GLN A 175 7.70 -3.61 -20.35
CA GLN A 175 9.08 -3.99 -20.08
C GLN A 175 9.59 -5.07 -21.06
N ILE A 176 8.76 -6.06 -21.36
CA ILE A 176 9.06 -7.10 -22.35
C ILE A 176 9.20 -6.47 -23.74
N LYS A 177 8.27 -5.62 -24.15
CA LYS A 177 8.31 -4.92 -25.44
C LYS A 177 9.58 -4.08 -25.59
N GLU A 178 10.00 -3.35 -24.57
CA GLU A 178 11.25 -2.58 -24.57
C GLU A 178 12.47 -3.48 -24.84
N VAL A 179 12.59 -4.64 -24.17
CA VAL A 179 13.70 -5.58 -24.39
C VAL A 179 13.64 -6.25 -25.77
N MET A 180 12.44 -6.41 -26.34
CA MET A 180 12.25 -6.95 -27.69
C MET A 180 12.42 -5.89 -28.79
N GLY A 181 12.79 -4.65 -28.47
CA GLY A 181 12.98 -3.57 -29.43
C GLY A 181 11.67 -3.04 -30.02
N ILE A 182 10.58 -3.13 -29.28
CA ILE A 182 9.26 -2.65 -29.70
C ILE A 182 8.95 -1.34 -28.97
N HIS A 183 8.52 -0.35 -29.74
CA HIS A 183 8.14 0.97 -29.21
C HIS A 183 7.05 0.90 -28.16
N THR A 184 7.19 1.68 -27.08
CA THR A 184 6.22 1.78 -25.99
C THR A 184 5.90 3.24 -25.67
N ARG A 185 4.73 3.49 -25.10
CA ARG A 185 4.35 4.84 -24.64
C ARG A 185 5.30 5.44 -23.59
N TYR A 186 6.17 4.64 -22.97
CA TYR A 186 7.18 5.16 -22.04
C TYR A 186 8.26 5.93 -22.76
N MET A 187 8.63 5.49 -23.98
CA MET A 187 9.54 6.23 -24.85
C MET A 187 8.95 7.57 -25.31
N ASP A 188 7.62 7.62 -25.51
CA ASP A 188 6.94 8.88 -25.88
C ASP A 188 6.99 9.92 -24.75
N SER A 189 7.11 9.45 -23.52
CA SER A 189 7.04 10.28 -22.31
C SER A 189 8.36 10.91 -21.86
N VAL A 190 9.47 10.55 -22.51
CA VAL A 190 10.82 11.02 -22.16
C VAL A 190 11.52 11.55 -23.42
N VAL A 191 12.53 12.40 -23.22
CA VAL A 191 13.46 12.76 -24.28
C VAL A 191 14.48 11.63 -24.37
N LEU A 192 14.47 10.90 -25.49
CA LEU A 192 15.39 9.79 -25.71
C LEU A 192 16.81 10.32 -25.95
N LEU A 193 17.80 9.72 -25.32
CA LEU A 193 19.22 10.01 -25.56
C LEU A 193 19.68 9.41 -26.91
N ASN A 194 19.12 8.26 -27.26
CA ASN A 194 19.31 7.61 -28.56
C ASN A 194 18.00 6.98 -29.03
N PRO A 195 17.49 7.33 -30.23
CA PRO A 195 16.24 6.77 -30.77
C PRO A 195 16.25 5.24 -30.97
N ASN A 196 17.44 4.65 -31.08
CA ASN A 196 17.62 3.20 -31.29
C ASN A 196 17.66 2.41 -29.97
N VAL A 197 17.65 3.09 -28.81
CA VAL A 197 17.59 2.45 -27.48
C VAL A 197 16.15 2.43 -27.00
N TYR A 198 15.55 1.26 -27.00
CA TYR A 198 14.13 1.04 -26.65
C TYR A 198 13.88 0.90 -25.16
N ILE A 199 14.93 0.72 -24.33
CA ILE A 199 14.80 0.58 -22.87
C ILE A 199 14.81 1.97 -22.23
N THR A 200 13.87 2.18 -21.31
CA THR A 200 13.76 3.41 -20.51
C THR A 200 13.80 3.09 -19.01
N ASN A 201 14.26 4.04 -18.20
CA ASN A 201 14.23 3.90 -16.72
C ASN A 201 12.84 4.24 -16.11
N PHE A 202 11.79 4.19 -16.93
CA PHE A 202 10.41 4.32 -16.42
C PHE A 202 10.08 3.18 -15.45
N ASN A 203 10.46 1.96 -15.83
CA ASN A 203 10.49 0.80 -14.95
C ASN A 203 11.92 0.51 -14.50
N PRO A 204 12.13 -0.09 -13.32
CA PRO A 204 13.47 -0.47 -12.85
C PRO A 204 14.17 -1.39 -13.87
N ILE A 205 15.35 -0.98 -14.32
CA ILE A 205 16.08 -1.69 -15.38
C ILE A 205 16.38 -3.14 -14.99
N ILE A 206 16.76 -3.39 -13.72
CA ILE A 206 17.05 -4.76 -13.26
C ILE A 206 15.84 -5.69 -13.45
N HIS A 207 14.64 -5.21 -13.13
CA HIS A 207 13.43 -6.00 -13.36
C HIS A 207 13.10 -6.11 -14.85
N THR A 208 13.30 -5.04 -15.62
CA THR A 208 13.11 -5.05 -17.08
C THR A 208 14.02 -6.08 -17.76
N LEU A 209 15.30 -6.12 -17.39
CA LEU A 209 16.24 -7.11 -17.92
C LEU A 209 15.93 -8.53 -17.46
N LEU A 210 15.46 -8.72 -16.23
CA LEU A 210 15.07 -10.04 -15.74
C LEU A 210 13.88 -10.59 -16.52
N ILE A 211 12.77 -9.84 -16.58
CA ILE A 211 11.54 -10.32 -17.24
C ILE A 211 11.69 -10.40 -18.75
N GLY A 212 12.24 -9.35 -19.37
CA GLY A 212 12.44 -9.30 -20.81
C GLY A 212 13.52 -10.27 -21.28
N GLY A 213 14.59 -10.48 -20.50
CA GLY A 213 15.63 -11.46 -20.79
C GLY A 213 15.11 -12.89 -20.80
N LEU A 214 14.33 -13.29 -19.80
CA LEU A 214 13.72 -14.62 -19.75
C LEU A 214 12.65 -14.80 -20.84
N PHE A 215 11.88 -13.76 -21.15
CA PHE A 215 10.97 -13.76 -22.30
C PHE A 215 11.74 -13.98 -23.62
N LYS A 216 12.85 -13.26 -23.82
CA LYS A 216 13.71 -13.39 -25.00
C LYS A 216 14.31 -14.79 -25.14
N VAL A 217 14.71 -15.43 -24.04
CA VAL A 217 15.11 -16.85 -24.05
C VAL A 217 13.98 -17.73 -24.57
N GLY A 218 12.75 -17.56 -24.07
CA GLY A 218 11.58 -18.27 -24.58
C GLY A 218 11.33 -18.01 -26.07
N TYR A 219 11.45 -16.77 -26.50
CA TYR A 219 11.29 -16.38 -27.91
C TYR A 219 12.30 -17.08 -28.81
N LEU A 220 13.58 -17.11 -28.42
CA LEU A 220 14.64 -17.74 -29.17
C LEU A 220 14.49 -19.26 -29.34
N ILE A 221 13.86 -19.93 -28.38
CA ILE A 221 13.55 -21.37 -28.46
C ILE A 221 12.16 -21.66 -29.07
N GLY A 222 11.46 -20.62 -29.56
CA GLY A 222 10.14 -20.76 -30.18
C GLY A 222 8.95 -20.94 -29.21
N ASN A 223 9.13 -20.68 -27.91
CA ASN A 223 8.09 -20.82 -26.90
C ASN A 223 8.15 -19.71 -25.85
N VAL A 224 7.46 -18.59 -26.09
CA VAL A 224 7.41 -17.43 -25.17
C VAL A 224 6.72 -17.76 -23.84
N ASN A 225 5.75 -18.68 -23.85
CA ASN A 225 5.10 -19.14 -22.62
C ASN A 225 6.10 -19.83 -21.68
N PHE A 226 7.00 -20.66 -22.22
CA PHE A 226 8.05 -21.27 -21.41
C PHE A 226 9.01 -20.21 -20.81
N GLY A 227 9.42 -19.20 -21.59
CA GLY A 227 10.24 -18.10 -21.09
C GLY A 227 9.59 -17.34 -19.93
N MET A 228 8.30 -17.08 -20.03
CA MET A 228 7.55 -16.43 -18.95
C MET A 228 7.29 -17.35 -17.74
N PHE A 229 7.17 -18.66 -17.97
CA PHE A 229 7.13 -19.62 -16.89
C PHE A 229 8.46 -19.68 -16.11
N LEU A 230 9.60 -19.59 -16.78
CA LEU A 230 10.91 -19.46 -16.09
C LEU A 230 10.95 -18.20 -15.20
N TYR A 231 10.41 -17.07 -15.68
CA TYR A 231 10.29 -15.87 -14.86
C TYR A 231 9.40 -16.14 -13.63
N SER A 232 8.24 -16.79 -13.81
CA SER A 232 7.35 -17.10 -12.69
C SER A 232 8.01 -18.00 -11.65
N ILE A 233 8.81 -18.99 -12.07
CA ILE A 233 9.59 -19.84 -11.15
C ILE A 233 10.57 -19.02 -10.33
N VAL A 234 11.34 -18.11 -10.95
CA VAL A 234 12.27 -17.24 -10.23
C VAL A 234 11.53 -16.39 -9.20
N GLN A 235 10.42 -15.76 -9.59
CA GLN A 235 9.59 -14.95 -8.69
C GLN A 235 9.00 -15.78 -7.55
N LEU A 236 8.43 -16.96 -7.82
CA LEU A 236 7.88 -17.89 -6.85
C LEU A 236 8.92 -18.34 -5.83
N ILE A 237 10.11 -18.73 -6.28
CA ILE A 237 11.21 -19.12 -5.37
C ILE A 237 11.55 -17.97 -4.42
N ILE A 238 11.67 -16.75 -4.92
CA ILE A 238 11.96 -15.57 -4.08
C ILE A 238 10.84 -15.36 -3.05
N VAL A 239 9.58 -15.28 -3.50
CA VAL A 239 8.43 -14.98 -2.63
C VAL A 239 8.26 -16.05 -1.56
N ILE A 240 8.22 -17.32 -1.96
CA ILE A 240 7.99 -18.45 -1.05
C ILE A 240 9.17 -18.60 -0.07
N SER A 241 10.42 -18.41 -0.54
CA SER A 241 11.59 -18.46 0.34
C SER A 241 11.56 -17.35 1.39
N VAL A 242 11.15 -16.13 1.03
CA VAL A 242 11.07 -15.01 1.96
C VAL A 242 9.93 -15.23 2.97
N PHE A 243 8.77 -15.74 2.56
CA PHE A 243 7.69 -16.09 3.49
C PHE A 243 8.12 -17.22 4.43
N ALA A 244 8.71 -18.30 3.92
CA ALA A 244 9.23 -19.40 4.73
C ALA A 244 10.34 -18.93 5.68
N TYR A 245 11.23 -18.03 5.23
CA TYR A 245 12.23 -17.41 6.09
C TYR A 245 11.61 -16.57 7.20
N SER A 246 10.54 -15.83 6.93
CA SER A 246 9.86 -15.05 7.96
C SER A 246 9.24 -15.95 9.05
N ILE A 247 8.67 -17.08 8.68
CA ILE A 247 8.14 -18.10 9.60
C ILE A 247 9.28 -18.73 10.42
N TYR A 248 10.37 -19.13 9.76
CA TYR A 248 11.58 -19.61 10.46
C TYR A 248 12.09 -18.58 11.46
N TYR A 249 12.13 -17.31 11.05
CA TYR A 249 12.62 -16.22 11.89
C TYR A 249 11.74 -15.99 13.13
N LEU A 250 10.43 -16.02 12.98
CA LEU A 250 9.48 -15.93 14.10
C LEU A 250 9.70 -17.08 15.10
N ASN A 251 9.94 -18.29 14.60
CA ASN A 251 10.28 -19.44 15.45
C ASN A 251 11.64 -19.25 16.18
N LYS A 252 12.65 -18.74 15.48
CA LYS A 252 13.97 -18.41 16.03
C LYS A 252 13.89 -17.42 17.20
N ILE A 253 13.05 -16.40 17.11
CA ILE A 253 12.84 -15.40 18.18
C ILE A 253 11.82 -15.86 19.24
N LYS A 254 11.41 -17.14 19.20
CA LYS A 254 10.53 -17.80 20.17
C LYS A 254 9.14 -17.16 20.27
N VAL A 255 8.55 -16.76 19.16
CA VAL A 255 7.12 -16.40 19.10
C VAL A 255 6.28 -17.65 19.37
N ASN A 256 5.11 -17.48 19.99
CA ASN A 256 4.18 -18.58 20.22
C ASN A 256 3.84 -19.34 18.93
N LYS A 257 4.01 -20.66 18.94
CA LYS A 257 3.89 -21.51 17.74
C LYS A 257 2.51 -21.47 17.09
N LYS A 258 1.42 -21.35 17.86
CA LYS A 258 0.07 -21.21 17.31
C LYS A 258 -0.05 -19.94 16.46
N LEU A 259 0.51 -18.82 16.92
CA LEU A 259 0.52 -17.58 16.19
C LEU A 259 1.35 -17.68 14.91
N ILE A 260 2.50 -18.36 14.96
CA ILE A 260 3.33 -18.60 13.78
C ILE A 260 2.57 -19.39 12.72
N LEU A 261 1.86 -20.45 13.13
CA LEU A 261 1.05 -21.26 12.21
C LEU A 261 -0.13 -20.49 11.62
N ILE A 262 -0.72 -19.54 12.36
CA ILE A 262 -1.74 -18.63 11.81
C ILE A 262 -1.11 -17.77 10.69
N ILE A 263 0.09 -17.21 10.90
CA ILE A 263 0.77 -16.42 9.84
C ILE A 263 1.15 -17.30 8.65
N LEU A 264 1.61 -18.53 8.87
CA LEU A 264 1.84 -19.49 7.80
C LEU A 264 0.55 -19.73 7.00
N GLY A 265 -0.59 -19.95 7.70
CA GLY A 265 -1.91 -20.06 7.07
C GLY A 265 -2.32 -18.83 6.26
N ILE A 266 -2.02 -17.63 6.77
CA ILE A 266 -2.27 -16.37 6.05
C ILE A 266 -1.46 -16.35 4.74
N TYR A 267 -0.14 -16.57 4.78
CA TYR A 267 0.68 -16.58 3.56
C TYR A 267 0.33 -17.70 2.58
N ALA A 268 -0.14 -18.85 3.06
CA ALA A 268 -0.44 -20.00 2.23
C ALA A 268 -1.84 -19.96 1.61
N LEU A 269 -2.86 -19.47 2.34
CA LEU A 269 -4.26 -19.64 1.97
C LEU A 269 -4.94 -18.35 1.53
N VAL A 270 -4.50 -17.18 1.99
CA VAL A 270 -5.12 -15.91 1.55
C VAL A 270 -4.81 -15.69 0.07
N PRO A 271 -5.84 -15.59 -0.80
CA PRO A 271 -5.69 -15.65 -2.26
C PRO A 271 -4.83 -14.53 -2.83
N LEU A 272 -4.75 -13.39 -2.14
CA LEU A 272 -3.89 -12.27 -2.47
C LEU A 272 -2.45 -12.71 -2.75
N PHE A 273 -1.85 -13.54 -1.87
CA PHE A 273 -0.45 -13.90 -1.96
C PHE A 273 -0.12 -14.79 -3.18
N PRO A 274 -0.85 -15.91 -3.43
CA PRO A 274 -0.59 -16.70 -4.64
C PRO A 274 -0.95 -15.97 -5.93
N PHE A 275 -1.99 -15.11 -5.97
CA PHE A 275 -2.26 -14.28 -7.14
C PHE A 275 -1.10 -13.35 -7.47
N TYR A 276 -0.57 -12.62 -6.49
CA TYR A 276 0.61 -11.78 -6.75
C TYR A 276 1.87 -12.60 -7.04
N ALA A 277 2.06 -13.75 -6.39
CA ALA A 277 3.18 -14.63 -6.72
C ALA A 277 3.14 -15.12 -8.18
N MET A 278 1.93 -15.24 -8.76
CA MET A 278 1.70 -15.57 -10.18
C MET A 278 1.45 -14.33 -11.05
N THR A 279 1.69 -13.12 -10.57
CA THR A 279 1.58 -11.89 -11.38
C THR A 279 2.96 -11.32 -11.64
N ALA A 280 3.34 -11.24 -12.90
CA ALA A 280 4.59 -10.62 -13.33
C ALA A 280 4.49 -9.10 -13.16
N VAL A 281 5.03 -8.62 -12.06
CA VAL A 281 5.11 -7.18 -11.74
C VAL A 281 6.27 -6.92 -10.77
N LYS A 282 7.00 -5.83 -11.01
CA LYS A 282 8.14 -5.40 -10.19
C LYS A 282 7.85 -5.31 -8.69
N ASP A 283 6.61 -5.00 -8.35
CA ASP A 283 6.16 -4.78 -6.96
C ASP A 283 6.22 -6.05 -6.10
N VAL A 284 6.14 -7.25 -6.70
CA VAL A 284 6.13 -8.54 -5.98
C VAL A 284 7.51 -8.86 -5.39
N ILE A 285 8.55 -8.83 -6.23
CA ILE A 285 9.94 -9.04 -5.75
C ILE A 285 10.31 -7.95 -4.75
N PHE A 286 9.99 -6.70 -5.05
CA PHE A 286 10.22 -5.58 -4.15
C PHE A 286 9.52 -5.78 -2.79
N SER A 287 8.28 -6.27 -2.76
CA SER A 287 7.54 -6.55 -1.52
C SER A 287 8.23 -7.62 -0.67
N SER A 288 8.77 -8.65 -1.31
CA SER A 288 9.56 -9.68 -0.63
C SER A 288 10.84 -9.11 -0.02
N LEU A 289 11.54 -8.22 -0.76
CA LEU A 289 12.73 -7.54 -0.26
C LEU A 289 12.42 -6.63 0.94
N ILE A 290 11.28 -5.93 0.93
CA ILE A 290 10.84 -5.08 2.06
C ILE A 290 10.52 -5.92 3.30
N LEU A 291 9.84 -7.06 3.16
CA LEU A 291 9.64 -7.98 4.29
C LEU A 291 10.97 -8.44 4.89
N LEU A 292 11.91 -8.87 4.04
CA LEU A 292 13.25 -9.28 4.48
C LEU A 292 14.00 -8.12 5.14
N TYR A 293 13.88 -6.90 4.58
CA TYR A 293 14.48 -5.69 5.14
C TYR A 293 13.96 -5.39 6.55
N CYS A 294 12.65 -5.45 6.77
CA CYS A 294 12.05 -5.24 8.09
C CYS A 294 12.59 -6.24 9.12
N ILE A 295 12.72 -7.52 8.75
CA ILE A 295 13.31 -8.56 9.62
C ILE A 295 14.78 -8.25 9.93
N LYS A 296 15.58 -7.88 8.93
CA LYS A 296 16.99 -7.56 9.12
C LYS A 296 17.20 -6.27 9.90
N LEU A 297 16.35 -5.28 9.68
CA LEU A 297 16.35 -4.04 10.45
C LEU A 297 16.04 -4.31 11.93
N TYR A 298 15.11 -5.22 12.23
CA TYR A 298 14.86 -5.65 13.59
C TYR A 298 16.09 -6.36 14.21
N ASP A 299 16.77 -7.24 13.46
CA ASP A 299 18.03 -7.87 13.92
C ASP A 299 19.08 -6.83 14.30
N ILE A 300 19.29 -5.82 13.44
CA ILE A 300 20.23 -4.73 13.66
C ILE A 300 19.84 -3.89 14.89
N MET A 301 18.55 -3.63 15.07
CA MET A 301 18.07 -2.86 16.21
C MET A 301 18.16 -3.64 17.54
N LYS A 302 18.11 -4.96 17.51
CA LYS A 302 18.07 -5.79 18.73
C LYS A 302 19.40 -6.43 19.08
N TYR A 303 20.12 -6.97 18.10
CA TYR A 303 21.33 -7.78 18.30
C TYR A 303 22.58 -7.09 17.75
N LYS A 304 23.75 -7.47 18.27
CA LYS A 304 25.03 -7.14 17.63
C LYS A 304 25.16 -7.90 16.32
N GLN A 305 25.66 -7.24 15.28
CA GLN A 305 25.83 -7.81 13.96
C GLN A 305 27.31 -7.99 13.64
N THR A 306 27.63 -9.04 12.88
CA THR A 306 28.96 -9.26 12.30
C THR A 306 29.13 -8.43 11.02
N THR A 307 30.39 -8.25 10.58
CA THR A 307 30.70 -7.56 9.31
C THR A 307 30.00 -8.23 8.12
N LYS A 308 29.97 -9.57 8.08
CA LYS A 308 29.25 -10.32 7.03
C LYS A 308 27.76 -9.98 7.00
N GLN A 309 27.12 -9.83 8.16
CA GLN A 309 25.69 -9.47 8.23
C GLN A 309 25.44 -8.04 7.75
N TYR A 310 26.36 -7.10 8.04
CA TYR A 310 26.27 -5.73 7.50
C TYR A 310 26.48 -5.69 5.98
N ILE A 311 27.39 -6.50 5.42
CA ILE A 311 27.59 -6.61 3.96
C ILE A 311 26.31 -7.17 3.30
N LEU A 312 25.73 -8.25 3.84
CA LEU A 312 24.47 -8.80 3.33
C LEU A 312 23.30 -7.81 3.44
N PHE A 313 23.28 -7.03 4.51
CA PHE A 313 22.28 -5.97 4.67
C PHE A 313 22.49 -4.84 3.66
N SER A 314 23.73 -4.43 3.36
CA SER A 314 24.04 -3.45 2.32
C SER A 314 23.61 -3.94 0.94
N LEU A 315 23.83 -5.22 0.63
CA LEU A 315 23.36 -5.81 -0.61
C LEU A 315 21.82 -5.82 -0.71
N LEU A 316 21.12 -6.12 0.39
CA LEU A 316 19.67 -6.05 0.44
C LEU A 316 19.17 -4.62 0.21
N VAL A 317 19.81 -3.61 0.81
CA VAL A 317 19.52 -2.18 0.58
C VAL A 317 19.69 -1.83 -0.90
N LEU A 318 20.78 -2.28 -1.54
CA LEU A 318 21.03 -2.08 -2.96
C LEU A 318 19.92 -2.70 -3.82
N LEU A 319 19.54 -3.95 -3.55
CA LEU A 319 18.46 -4.62 -4.28
C LEU A 319 17.13 -3.87 -4.16
N ILE A 320 16.79 -3.35 -2.98
CA ILE A 320 15.57 -2.54 -2.77
C ILE A 320 15.58 -1.31 -3.68
N ILE A 321 16.71 -0.61 -3.78
CA ILE A 321 16.86 0.58 -4.62
C ILE A 321 16.77 0.22 -6.11
N LEU A 322 17.36 -0.90 -6.53
CA LEU A 322 17.43 -1.28 -7.93
C LEU A 322 16.16 -1.97 -8.46
N PHE A 323 15.38 -2.65 -7.61
CA PHE A 323 14.13 -3.30 -8.02
C PHE A 323 12.91 -2.36 -8.04
N ARG A 324 13.02 -1.17 -7.45
CA ARG A 324 11.98 -0.14 -7.54
C ARG A 324 12.57 1.26 -7.38
N ASN A 325 12.31 2.15 -8.34
CA ASN A 325 12.83 3.52 -8.32
C ASN A 325 12.48 4.27 -7.03
N ASN A 326 11.29 4.01 -6.46
CA ASN A 326 10.85 4.61 -5.19
C ASN A 326 11.44 3.90 -3.95
N GLY A 327 12.19 2.81 -4.10
CA GLY A 327 12.83 2.08 -3.00
C GLY A 327 13.82 2.95 -2.21
N ILE A 328 14.43 3.92 -2.88
CA ILE A 328 15.35 4.89 -2.26
C ILE A 328 14.71 5.63 -1.09
N TYR A 329 13.42 6.02 -1.18
CA TYR A 329 12.72 6.76 -0.11
C TYR A 329 12.60 5.93 1.17
N THR A 330 12.43 4.62 1.04
CA THR A 330 12.41 3.69 2.20
C THR A 330 13.74 3.73 2.94
N ILE A 331 14.84 3.76 2.23
CA ILE A 331 16.20 3.77 2.78
C ILE A 331 16.52 5.12 3.41
N VAL A 332 16.22 6.22 2.70
CA VAL A 332 16.46 7.60 3.17
C VAL A 332 15.64 7.92 4.44
N LEU A 333 14.44 7.36 4.58
CA LEU A 333 13.65 7.57 5.78
C LEU A 333 14.08 6.66 6.94
N SER A 334 14.34 5.37 6.69
CA SER A 334 14.51 4.39 7.78
C SER A 334 15.91 4.33 8.37
N LEU A 335 16.98 4.40 7.55
CA LEU A 335 18.36 4.25 8.06
C LEU A 335 18.83 5.44 8.92
N PRO A 336 18.59 6.71 8.56
CA PRO A 336 18.91 7.84 9.46
C PRO A 336 18.18 7.75 10.80
N PHE A 337 16.90 7.35 10.80
CA PHE A 337 16.15 7.14 12.03
C PHE A 337 16.74 6.00 12.89
N ALA A 338 17.16 4.89 12.26
CA ALA A 338 17.84 3.80 12.97
C ALA A 338 19.12 4.30 13.69
N MET A 339 19.92 5.14 13.01
CA MET A 339 21.11 5.76 13.59
C MET A 339 20.81 6.71 14.76
N ILE A 340 19.69 7.43 14.70
CA ILE A 340 19.24 8.31 15.80
C ILE A 340 18.83 7.47 17.02
N LEU A 341 18.10 6.39 16.81
CA LEU A 341 17.52 5.58 17.89
C LEU A 341 18.51 4.60 18.55
N LYS A 342 19.60 4.21 17.86
CA LYS A 342 20.61 3.30 18.40
C LYS A 342 22.03 3.77 18.04
N LYS A 343 22.77 4.30 19.03
CA LYS A 343 24.10 4.91 18.83
C LYS A 343 25.14 3.91 18.32
N GLU A 344 25.09 2.66 18.79
CA GLU A 344 26.08 1.62 18.52
C GLU A 344 26.14 1.20 17.04
N ILE A 345 25.06 1.41 16.29
CA ILE A 345 25.00 1.05 14.86
C ILE A 345 25.33 2.22 13.93
N ARG A 346 25.56 3.44 14.44
CA ARG A 346 25.70 4.65 13.61
C ARG A 346 26.77 4.50 12.55
N LYS A 347 27.99 4.09 12.95
CA LYS A 347 29.13 3.98 12.03
C LYS A 347 28.86 2.98 10.89
N PRO A 348 28.52 1.70 11.15
CA PRO A 348 28.27 0.76 10.06
C PRO A 348 27.06 1.12 9.20
N ILE A 349 25.97 1.66 9.79
CA ILE A 349 24.79 2.04 9.01
C ILE A 349 25.07 3.30 8.18
N LEU A 350 25.86 4.26 8.67
CA LEU A 350 26.27 5.42 7.89
C LEU A 350 27.10 5.02 6.66
N ILE A 351 28.04 4.07 6.83
CA ILE A 351 28.83 3.54 5.71
C ILE A 351 27.92 2.91 4.68
N ILE A 352 26.98 2.03 5.10
CA ILE A 352 26.00 1.39 4.21
C ILE A 352 25.15 2.44 3.49
N PHE A 353 24.67 3.45 4.23
CA PHE A 353 23.83 4.52 3.69
C PHE A 353 24.58 5.30 2.60
N ILE A 354 25.78 5.83 2.93
CA ILE A 354 26.59 6.62 1.97
C ILE A 354 26.97 5.78 0.76
N PHE A 355 27.41 4.53 0.96
CA PHE A 355 27.79 3.62 -0.11
C PHE A 355 26.64 3.36 -1.08
N ASN A 356 25.45 3.03 -0.58
CA ASN A 356 24.29 2.76 -1.44
C ASN A 356 23.75 4.02 -2.11
N ILE A 357 23.80 5.19 -1.45
CA ILE A 357 23.45 6.48 -2.09
C ILE A 357 24.43 6.81 -3.20
N ALA A 358 25.74 6.61 -2.99
CA ALA A 358 26.74 6.84 -4.03
C ALA A 358 26.53 5.93 -5.26
N ILE A 359 26.21 4.65 -5.03
CA ILE A 359 25.86 3.72 -6.13
C ILE A 359 24.60 4.20 -6.85
N TYR A 360 23.55 4.62 -6.11
CA TYR A 360 22.31 5.14 -6.71
C TYR A 360 22.56 6.38 -7.59
N ILE A 361 23.38 7.31 -7.12
CA ILE A 361 23.75 8.50 -7.89
C ILE A 361 24.57 8.08 -9.12
N GLY A 362 25.59 7.25 -8.96
CA GLY A 362 26.41 6.73 -10.06
C GLY A 362 25.58 5.96 -11.09
N TYR A 363 24.63 5.14 -10.64
CA TYR A 363 23.70 4.44 -11.52
C TYR A 363 22.88 5.41 -12.38
N ASN A 364 22.22 6.40 -11.77
CA ASN A 364 21.34 7.32 -12.51
C ASN A 364 22.08 8.40 -13.31
N LYS A 365 23.25 8.87 -12.84
CA LYS A 365 23.97 10.00 -13.45
C LYS A 365 25.13 9.59 -14.38
N VAL A 366 25.64 8.36 -14.22
CA VAL A 366 26.76 7.87 -15.02
C VAL A 366 26.35 6.64 -15.84
N LEU A 367 25.91 5.56 -15.19
CA LEU A 367 25.67 4.30 -15.87
C LEU A 367 24.52 4.38 -16.89
N LEU A 368 23.36 4.89 -16.52
CA LEU A 368 22.22 4.98 -17.44
C LEU A 368 22.52 5.91 -18.63
N PRO A 369 23.07 7.12 -18.46
CA PRO A 369 23.46 7.95 -19.60
C PRO A 369 24.55 7.30 -20.49
N SER A 370 25.52 6.59 -19.93
CA SER A 370 26.56 5.91 -20.74
C SER A 370 26.00 4.73 -21.56
N LEU A 371 24.86 4.18 -21.14
CA LEU A 371 24.10 3.18 -21.89
C LEU A 371 23.01 3.81 -22.77
N GLU A 372 22.99 5.13 -22.86
CA GLU A 372 22.00 5.91 -23.61
C GLU A 372 20.52 5.64 -23.19
N ILE A 373 20.33 5.17 -21.94
CA ILE A 373 19.03 4.89 -21.36
C ILE A 373 18.45 6.17 -20.79
N ALA A 374 17.29 6.60 -21.30
CA ALA A 374 16.59 7.77 -20.82
C ALA A 374 16.00 7.55 -19.39
N ASN A 375 16.18 8.54 -18.53
CA ASN A 375 15.59 8.53 -17.18
C ASN A 375 14.08 8.75 -17.23
N THR A 376 13.42 8.40 -16.12
CA THR A 376 11.99 8.67 -15.92
C THR A 376 11.64 10.15 -16.09
N SER A 377 10.49 10.45 -16.67
CA SER A 377 9.99 11.82 -16.84
C SER A 377 9.65 12.48 -15.50
N ILE A 378 9.96 13.76 -15.37
CA ILE A 378 9.59 14.59 -14.23
C ILE A 378 8.06 14.63 -14.00
N ARG A 379 7.26 14.37 -15.02
CA ARG A 379 5.79 14.33 -14.96
C ARG A 379 5.26 13.39 -13.87
N GLU A 380 5.99 12.32 -13.53
CA GLU A 380 5.58 11.39 -12.48
C GLU A 380 5.60 12.04 -11.09
N MET A 381 6.49 13.01 -10.88
CA MET A 381 6.58 13.78 -9.64
C MET A 381 5.55 14.93 -9.59
N LEU A 382 5.02 15.33 -10.74
CA LEU A 382 4.10 16.45 -10.91
C LEU A 382 2.63 16.02 -11.00
N SER A 383 2.31 14.77 -10.70
CA SER A 383 0.94 14.23 -10.77
C SER A 383 -0.07 15.07 -9.98
N VAL A 384 0.29 15.48 -8.75
CA VAL A 384 -0.60 16.28 -7.88
C VAL A 384 -0.83 17.69 -8.43
N PRO A 385 0.19 18.52 -8.72
CA PRO A 385 0.00 19.84 -9.32
C PRO A 385 -0.82 19.78 -10.62
N PHE A 386 -0.56 18.79 -11.47
CA PHE A 386 -1.27 18.63 -12.74
C PHE A 386 -2.75 18.32 -12.54
N GLN A 387 -3.09 17.43 -11.61
CA GLN A 387 -4.48 17.16 -11.24
C GLN A 387 -5.20 18.37 -10.66
N GLN A 388 -4.50 19.17 -9.86
CA GLN A 388 -5.04 20.40 -9.29
C GLN A 388 -5.38 21.42 -10.38
N THR A 389 -4.47 21.62 -11.35
CA THR A 389 -4.71 22.51 -12.51
C THR A 389 -5.85 22.01 -13.36
N ALA A 390 -5.92 20.70 -13.64
CA ALA A 390 -6.98 20.12 -14.45
C ALA A 390 -8.35 20.23 -13.78
N ARG A 391 -8.44 20.01 -12.45
CA ARG A 391 -9.67 20.25 -11.69
C ARG A 391 -10.09 21.71 -11.73
N TYR A 392 -9.13 22.65 -11.62
CA TYR A 392 -9.43 24.06 -11.72
C TYR A 392 -9.99 24.42 -13.12
N ALA A 393 -9.34 23.94 -14.18
CA ALA A 393 -9.81 24.13 -15.55
C ALA A 393 -11.21 23.55 -15.77
N LYS A 394 -11.52 22.39 -15.19
CA LYS A 394 -12.84 21.75 -15.32
C LYS A 394 -13.98 22.56 -14.69
N TYR A 395 -13.78 23.11 -13.50
CA TYR A 395 -14.86 23.73 -12.73
C TYR A 395 -14.86 25.26 -12.77
N TYR A 396 -13.73 25.87 -13.11
CA TYR A 396 -13.50 27.32 -13.07
C TYR A 396 -12.63 27.80 -14.24
N GLY A 397 -12.69 27.13 -15.40
CA GLY A 397 -11.90 27.46 -16.58
C GLY A 397 -12.12 28.88 -17.12
N ASP A 398 -13.35 29.44 -16.94
CA ASP A 398 -13.69 30.81 -17.34
C ASP A 398 -12.96 31.88 -16.49
N GLU A 399 -12.46 31.51 -15.32
CA GLU A 399 -11.69 32.42 -14.45
C GLU A 399 -10.19 32.46 -14.79
N ILE A 400 -9.72 31.57 -15.67
CA ILE A 400 -8.32 31.52 -16.12
C ILE A 400 -8.16 32.50 -17.28
N SER A 401 -7.24 33.47 -17.16
CA SER A 401 -6.94 34.43 -18.20
C SER A 401 -6.37 33.75 -19.46
N ASP A 402 -6.55 34.33 -20.62
CA ASP A 402 -6.04 33.75 -21.87
C ASP A 402 -4.50 33.70 -21.91
N GLU A 403 -3.83 34.60 -21.20
CA GLU A 403 -2.37 34.55 -21.00
C GLU A 403 -1.96 33.33 -20.18
N ASP A 404 -2.64 33.09 -19.05
CA ASP A 404 -2.39 31.94 -18.20
C ASP A 404 -2.73 30.62 -18.89
N LYS A 405 -3.79 30.57 -19.70
CA LYS A 405 -4.12 29.39 -20.53
C LYS A 405 -2.99 29.03 -21.48
N LYS A 406 -2.36 30.01 -22.12
CA LYS A 406 -1.19 29.79 -22.99
C LYS A 406 0.02 29.24 -22.24
N ILE A 407 0.24 29.69 -21.00
CA ILE A 407 1.34 29.14 -20.15
C ILE A 407 1.04 27.68 -19.78
N ILE A 408 -0.20 27.38 -19.37
CA ILE A 408 -0.60 26.00 -19.04
C ILE A 408 -0.50 25.11 -20.29
N ASP A 409 -0.91 25.62 -21.47
CA ASP A 409 -0.90 24.90 -22.73
C ASP A 409 0.49 24.39 -23.14
N LYS A 410 1.53 25.20 -22.96
CA LYS A 410 2.93 24.80 -23.22
C LYS A 410 3.34 23.55 -22.44
N VAL A 411 2.78 23.34 -21.25
CA VAL A 411 3.17 22.27 -20.31
C VAL A 411 2.24 21.06 -20.40
N LEU A 412 0.91 21.29 -20.46
CA LEU A 412 -0.11 20.24 -20.32
C LEU A 412 -1.07 20.10 -21.49
N GLY A 413 -1.06 21.05 -22.46
CA GLY A 413 -2.15 21.18 -23.43
C GLY A 413 -3.45 21.61 -22.75
N TYR A 414 -3.97 22.80 -23.07
CA TYR A 414 -5.07 23.39 -22.30
C TYR A 414 -6.47 23.00 -22.83
N ASP A 415 -6.64 22.83 -24.13
CA ASP A 415 -7.96 22.73 -24.78
C ASP A 415 -8.89 21.66 -24.18
N ASP A 416 -8.36 20.47 -23.91
CA ASP A 416 -9.10 19.33 -23.35
C ASP A 416 -8.76 19.07 -21.87
N LEU A 417 -8.02 19.97 -21.20
CA LEU A 417 -7.46 19.75 -19.86
C LEU A 417 -8.55 19.45 -18.82
N GLY A 418 -9.65 20.19 -18.84
CA GLY A 418 -10.77 19.99 -17.92
C GLY A 418 -11.48 18.65 -18.14
N GLU A 419 -11.58 18.18 -19.38
CA GLU A 419 -12.21 16.90 -19.73
C GLU A 419 -11.36 15.71 -19.29
N ARG A 420 -10.04 15.85 -19.33
CA ARG A 420 -9.08 14.83 -18.89
C ARG A 420 -9.05 14.63 -17.38
N TYR A 421 -9.61 15.55 -16.60
CA TYR A 421 -9.62 15.41 -15.15
C TYR A 421 -10.50 14.25 -14.70
N GLU A 422 -9.87 13.25 -14.10
CA GLU A 422 -10.50 12.15 -13.35
C GLU A 422 -10.11 12.25 -11.87
N PRO A 423 -11.07 12.23 -10.93
CA PRO A 423 -10.78 12.41 -9.51
C PRO A 423 -9.74 11.41 -8.96
N ASP A 424 -9.85 10.14 -9.34
CA ASP A 424 -9.07 9.03 -8.79
C ASP A 424 -7.78 8.73 -9.55
N LEU A 425 -7.57 9.33 -10.74
CA LEU A 425 -6.47 8.95 -11.63
C LEU A 425 -5.91 10.14 -12.39
N SER A 426 -4.64 10.46 -12.15
CA SER A 426 -3.95 11.55 -12.84
C SER A 426 -3.37 11.18 -14.21
N ASP A 427 -3.43 9.93 -14.62
CA ASP A 427 -2.76 9.45 -15.83
C ASP A 427 -3.20 10.18 -17.10
N LYS A 428 -4.51 10.47 -17.27
CA LYS A 428 -5.00 11.19 -18.44
C LYS A 428 -4.45 12.61 -18.55
N VAL A 429 -4.26 13.26 -17.41
CA VAL A 429 -3.71 14.63 -17.37
C VAL A 429 -2.20 14.59 -17.60
N LYS A 430 -1.45 13.85 -16.78
CA LYS A 430 0.02 13.84 -16.84
C LYS A 430 0.58 13.24 -18.13
N ASN A 431 -0.16 12.35 -18.83
CA ASN A 431 0.27 11.76 -20.09
C ASN A 431 0.35 12.77 -21.24
N LYS A 432 -0.27 13.93 -21.08
CA LYS A 432 -0.18 15.06 -22.05
C LYS A 432 0.92 16.05 -21.69
N TYR A 433 1.72 15.78 -20.64
CA TYR A 433 2.88 16.59 -20.33
C TYR A 433 3.83 16.69 -21.53
N ASN A 434 4.16 17.92 -21.91
CA ASN A 434 5.12 18.19 -22.96
C ASN A 434 6.54 17.88 -22.47
N LYS A 435 7.14 16.80 -22.99
CA LYS A 435 8.49 16.36 -22.61
C LYS A 435 9.60 17.35 -22.96
N TYR A 436 9.32 18.32 -23.79
CA TYR A 436 10.26 19.36 -24.21
C TYR A 436 10.10 20.67 -23.41
N THR A 437 9.21 20.69 -22.40
CA THR A 437 9.03 21.83 -21.51
C THR A 437 10.36 22.22 -20.88
N THR A 438 10.75 23.49 -21.00
CA THR A 438 11.96 24.04 -20.40
C THR A 438 11.76 24.32 -18.90
N ASP A 439 12.87 24.53 -18.16
CA ASP A 439 12.81 24.89 -16.75
C ASP A 439 12.14 26.26 -16.55
N GLU A 440 12.30 27.20 -17.49
CA GLU A 440 11.65 28.51 -17.50
C GLU A 440 10.15 28.39 -17.67
N GLU A 441 9.68 27.60 -18.64
CA GLU A 441 8.24 27.34 -18.88
C GLU A 441 7.61 26.64 -17.68
N LEU A 442 8.33 25.70 -17.06
CA LEU A 442 7.85 25.03 -15.87
C LEU A 442 7.77 26.00 -14.67
N LYS A 443 8.68 26.93 -14.55
CA LYS A 443 8.64 28.00 -13.54
C LYS A 443 7.45 28.93 -13.76
N GLU A 444 7.20 29.37 -15.01
CA GLU A 444 6.00 30.16 -15.37
C GLU A 444 4.72 29.40 -15.01
N TYR A 445 4.65 28.11 -15.35
CA TYR A 445 3.53 27.25 -14.98
C TYR A 445 3.29 27.23 -13.47
N PHE A 446 4.32 27.07 -12.65
CA PHE A 446 4.17 27.07 -11.20
C PHE A 446 3.77 28.44 -10.63
N GLN A 447 4.12 29.56 -11.27
CA GLN A 447 3.60 30.88 -10.90
C GLN A 447 2.10 30.97 -11.14
N VAL A 448 1.62 30.51 -12.29
CA VAL A 448 0.19 30.41 -12.62
C VAL A 448 -0.52 29.44 -11.67
N TRP A 449 0.04 28.26 -11.44
CA TRP A 449 -0.47 27.28 -10.49
C TRP A 449 -0.66 27.88 -9.08
N PHE A 450 0.33 28.61 -8.58
CA PHE A 450 0.29 29.27 -7.26
C PHE A 450 -0.74 30.42 -7.21
N LYS A 451 -0.85 31.18 -8.27
CA LYS A 451 -1.86 32.25 -8.42
C LYS A 451 -3.29 31.70 -8.22
N TYR A 452 -3.61 30.58 -8.87
CA TYR A 452 -4.93 29.95 -8.78
C TYR A 452 -5.14 29.14 -7.50
N LEU A 453 -4.09 28.60 -6.92
CA LEU A 453 -4.13 28.02 -5.57
C LEU A 453 -4.59 29.06 -4.54
N LEU A 454 -4.02 30.27 -4.57
CA LEU A 454 -4.42 31.35 -3.66
C LEU A 454 -5.84 31.85 -3.92
N LYS A 455 -6.27 31.85 -5.18
CA LYS A 455 -7.63 32.29 -5.56
C LYS A 455 -8.72 31.30 -5.09
N ARG A 456 -8.48 29.99 -5.24
CA ARG A 456 -9.44 28.94 -4.84
C ARG A 456 -8.75 27.71 -4.21
N PRO A 457 -8.25 27.81 -2.98
CA PRO A 457 -7.51 26.71 -2.34
C PRO A 457 -8.34 25.44 -2.18
N GLY A 458 -9.66 25.56 -2.00
CA GLY A 458 -10.57 24.41 -1.89
C GLY A 458 -10.53 23.47 -3.10
N VAL A 459 -10.41 24.02 -4.32
CA VAL A 459 -10.33 23.20 -5.54
C VAL A 459 -9.07 22.32 -5.55
N TYR A 460 -7.96 22.87 -5.09
CA TYR A 460 -6.67 22.18 -5.00
C TYR A 460 -6.67 21.12 -3.90
N ILE A 461 -7.27 21.43 -2.74
CA ILE A 461 -7.46 20.48 -1.66
C ILE A 461 -8.33 19.31 -2.13
N ASP A 462 -9.46 19.60 -2.77
CA ASP A 462 -10.36 18.57 -3.29
C ASP A 462 -9.66 17.67 -4.33
N ALA A 463 -8.87 18.24 -5.24
CA ALA A 463 -8.11 17.45 -6.22
C ALA A 463 -7.13 16.49 -5.53
N THR A 464 -6.42 16.98 -4.52
CA THR A 464 -5.45 16.18 -3.76
C THR A 464 -6.15 15.08 -2.96
N ILE A 465 -7.22 15.42 -2.24
CA ILE A 465 -7.93 14.43 -1.41
C ILE A 465 -8.56 13.35 -2.28
N ASN A 466 -9.17 13.69 -3.41
CA ASN A 466 -9.71 12.70 -4.35
C ASN A 466 -8.65 11.69 -4.81
N ASN A 467 -7.42 12.15 -5.03
CA ASN A 467 -6.33 11.28 -5.47
C ASN A 467 -5.80 10.35 -4.37
N VAL A 468 -6.17 10.55 -3.09
CA VAL A 468 -5.54 9.82 -1.96
C VAL A 468 -6.50 9.30 -0.90
N TYR A 469 -7.76 9.73 -0.86
CA TYR A 469 -8.66 9.40 0.26
C TYR A 469 -8.80 7.89 0.50
N GLY A 470 -8.79 7.10 -0.53
CA GLY A 470 -8.96 5.65 -0.45
C GLY A 470 -7.82 4.91 0.24
N TYR A 471 -6.64 5.54 0.40
CA TYR A 471 -5.58 4.99 1.24
C TYR A 471 -5.87 5.11 2.74
N PHE A 472 -6.84 5.94 3.12
CA PHE A 472 -7.20 6.20 4.51
C PHE A 472 -8.66 5.87 4.85
N TYR A 473 -9.51 5.70 3.83
CA TYR A 473 -10.92 5.41 4.00
C TYR A 473 -11.19 3.91 3.82
N PRO A 474 -11.49 3.15 4.90
CA PRO A 474 -11.58 1.70 4.86
C PRO A 474 -12.73 1.13 4.03
N ASN A 475 -13.71 1.94 3.66
CA ASN A 475 -14.87 1.48 2.89
C ASN A 475 -14.69 1.60 1.38
N THR A 476 -13.52 2.04 0.92
CA THR A 476 -13.22 2.16 -0.51
C THR A 476 -12.93 0.79 -1.11
N SER A 477 -13.51 0.49 -2.27
CA SER A 477 -13.15 -0.66 -3.07
C SER A 477 -11.81 -0.42 -3.80
N ALA A 478 -11.01 -1.46 -3.93
CA ALA A 478 -9.75 -1.40 -4.66
C ALA A 478 -9.62 -2.58 -5.61
N TRP A 479 -8.97 -2.36 -6.74
CA TRP A 479 -8.53 -3.45 -7.59
C TRP A 479 -7.31 -4.12 -6.97
N TYR A 480 -7.52 -5.22 -6.27
CA TYR A 480 -6.51 -5.80 -5.40
C TYR A 480 -5.80 -7.05 -5.92
N ILE A 481 -6.34 -7.73 -6.94
CA ILE A 481 -5.71 -8.87 -7.63
C ILE A 481 -5.82 -8.72 -9.14
N TYR A 482 -4.96 -9.46 -9.84
CA TYR A 482 -4.99 -9.59 -11.29
C TYR A 482 -5.41 -11.03 -11.62
N THR A 483 -6.39 -11.17 -12.49
CA THR A 483 -6.95 -12.48 -12.89
C THR A 483 -6.94 -12.70 -14.39
N ASP A 484 -6.84 -11.61 -15.17
CA ASP A 484 -7.01 -11.62 -16.62
C ASP A 484 -5.67 -11.61 -17.36
N LEU A 485 -5.74 -12.13 -18.59
CA LEU A 485 -4.65 -12.03 -19.55
C LEU A 485 -4.53 -10.60 -20.09
N ASN A 486 -3.32 -10.05 -20.04
CA ASN A 486 -3.04 -8.79 -20.72
C ASN A 486 -2.83 -9.03 -22.22
N HIS A 487 -3.66 -8.40 -23.07
CA HIS A 487 -3.65 -8.59 -24.53
C HIS A 487 -2.47 -7.91 -25.24
N LYS A 488 -1.67 -7.09 -24.58
CA LYS A 488 -0.58 -6.32 -25.20
C LYS A 488 0.55 -7.14 -25.82
N LEU A 489 0.80 -8.34 -25.34
CA LEU A 489 1.77 -9.24 -25.95
C LEU A 489 1.18 -9.93 -27.19
N PRO A 490 -0.02 -10.51 -27.17
CA PRO A 490 -0.71 -10.96 -28.38
C PRO A 490 -0.90 -9.87 -29.42
N GLU A 491 -1.28 -8.65 -29.03
CA GLU A 491 -1.37 -7.48 -29.94
C GLU A 491 -0.03 -7.11 -30.60
N ALA A 492 1.10 -7.41 -29.94
CA ALA A 492 2.45 -7.24 -30.47
C ALA A 492 2.93 -8.44 -31.31
N GLY A 493 2.07 -9.42 -31.60
CA GLY A 493 2.37 -10.58 -32.45
C GLY A 493 3.03 -11.75 -31.72
N PHE A 494 3.06 -11.78 -30.39
CA PHE A 494 3.59 -12.90 -29.63
C PHE A 494 2.48 -13.91 -29.30
N ASP A 495 2.75 -15.21 -29.48
CA ASP A 495 1.84 -16.31 -29.13
C ASP A 495 1.85 -16.55 -27.60
N TYR A 496 1.27 -15.59 -26.87
CA TYR A 496 1.18 -15.61 -25.40
C TYR A 496 -0.25 -15.86 -24.95
N HIS A 497 -0.48 -16.98 -24.27
CA HIS A 497 -1.81 -17.39 -23.81
C HIS A 497 -1.74 -18.23 -22.53
N PHE A 498 -2.85 -18.26 -21.78
CA PHE A 498 -3.02 -19.22 -20.69
C PHE A 498 -3.30 -20.62 -21.23
N ASN A 499 -3.05 -21.65 -20.39
CA ASN A 499 -3.48 -23.01 -20.67
C ASN A 499 -5.02 -23.14 -20.69
N GLY A 500 -5.53 -24.31 -21.11
CA GLY A 500 -6.97 -24.58 -21.25
C GLY A 500 -7.76 -24.74 -19.94
N LEU A 501 -7.20 -24.47 -18.76
CA LEU A 501 -7.83 -24.74 -17.45
C LEU A 501 -8.76 -23.62 -16.99
N ASN A 502 -9.68 -23.16 -17.86
CA ASN A 502 -10.61 -22.06 -17.59
C ASN A 502 -11.48 -22.30 -16.34
N GLY A 503 -11.97 -23.54 -16.14
CA GLY A 503 -12.79 -23.86 -14.97
C GLY A 503 -12.05 -23.66 -13.65
N LEU A 504 -10.79 -24.11 -13.57
CA LEU A 504 -9.97 -23.90 -12.37
C LEU A 504 -9.68 -22.42 -12.15
N ARG A 505 -9.37 -21.65 -13.20
CA ARG A 505 -9.20 -20.19 -13.09
C ARG A 505 -10.45 -19.51 -12.57
N SER A 506 -11.63 -19.86 -13.08
CA SER A 506 -12.90 -19.27 -12.62
C SER A 506 -13.15 -19.52 -11.13
N ILE A 507 -12.84 -20.72 -10.63
CA ILE A 507 -12.98 -21.04 -9.19
C ILE A 507 -12.02 -20.21 -8.36
N LEU A 508 -10.76 -20.11 -8.76
CA LEU A 508 -9.73 -19.34 -8.04
C LEU A 508 -10.03 -17.83 -8.09
N SER A 509 -10.47 -17.31 -9.24
CA SER A 509 -10.89 -15.90 -9.37
C SER A 509 -12.08 -15.59 -8.47
N ALA A 510 -13.12 -16.45 -8.47
CA ALA A 510 -14.28 -16.29 -7.61
C ALA A 510 -13.89 -16.29 -6.12
N TYR A 511 -12.97 -17.18 -5.72
CA TYR A 511 -12.43 -17.18 -4.35
C TYR A 511 -11.68 -15.87 -4.05
N GLY A 512 -10.84 -15.41 -4.98
CA GLY A 512 -10.14 -14.13 -4.87
C GLY A 512 -11.11 -12.96 -4.69
N GLU A 513 -12.10 -12.84 -5.57
CA GLU A 513 -13.08 -11.75 -5.55
C GLU A 513 -13.99 -11.76 -4.31
N ALA A 514 -14.34 -12.94 -3.80
CA ALA A 514 -15.13 -13.09 -2.58
C ALA A 514 -14.34 -12.81 -1.29
N PHE A 515 -13.02 -12.97 -1.30
CA PHE A 515 -12.19 -12.90 -0.10
C PHE A 515 -12.27 -11.56 0.67
N PRO A 516 -12.28 -10.37 0.03
CA PRO A 516 -12.41 -9.09 0.73
C PRO A 516 -13.67 -8.98 1.59
N TYR A 517 -14.72 -9.73 1.27
CA TYR A 517 -16.00 -9.71 2.00
C TYR A 517 -16.02 -10.66 3.20
N ILE A 518 -14.98 -11.46 3.41
CA ILE A 518 -14.87 -12.34 4.58
C ILE A 518 -14.57 -11.47 5.82
N PRO A 519 -15.45 -11.47 6.85
CA PRO A 519 -15.25 -10.66 8.04
C PRO A 519 -13.88 -10.92 8.68
N ILE A 520 -13.21 -9.87 9.10
CA ILE A 520 -11.87 -9.87 9.72
C ILE A 520 -10.76 -10.27 8.74
N LEU A 521 -10.85 -11.42 8.05
CA LEU A 521 -9.81 -11.90 7.14
C LEU A 521 -9.68 -10.99 5.91
N GLY A 522 -10.79 -10.51 5.36
CA GLY A 522 -10.81 -9.61 4.20
C GLY A 522 -10.13 -8.26 4.46
N THR A 523 -9.91 -7.88 5.72
CA THR A 523 -9.24 -6.60 6.05
C THR A 523 -7.84 -6.47 5.45
N ILE A 524 -7.14 -7.58 5.20
CA ILE A 524 -5.81 -7.57 4.56
C ILE A 524 -5.87 -7.18 3.07
N ALA A 525 -7.02 -7.36 2.45
CA ALA A 525 -7.29 -6.94 1.06
C ALA A 525 -7.80 -5.49 0.96
N ASN A 526 -7.96 -4.79 2.09
CA ASN A 526 -8.43 -3.42 2.13
C ASN A 526 -7.28 -2.45 2.43
N ILE A 527 -7.01 -1.53 1.50
CA ILE A 527 -5.89 -0.57 1.58
C ILE A 527 -5.99 0.27 2.85
N GLY A 528 -7.14 0.91 3.08
CA GLY A 528 -7.34 1.79 4.23
C GLY A 528 -7.14 1.05 5.56
N MET A 529 -7.65 -0.18 5.68
CA MET A 529 -7.45 -1.00 6.87
C MET A 529 -5.99 -1.34 7.12
N VAL A 530 -5.23 -1.70 6.08
CA VAL A 530 -3.78 -1.96 6.19
C VAL A 530 -3.06 -0.73 6.72
N VAL A 531 -3.32 0.45 6.16
CA VAL A 531 -2.72 1.72 6.61
C VAL A 531 -3.08 2.00 8.08
N TRP A 532 -4.33 1.81 8.46
CA TRP A 532 -4.77 2.02 9.85
C TRP A 532 -4.14 1.04 10.83
N ILE A 533 -3.90 -0.22 10.43
CA ILE A 533 -3.17 -1.17 11.28
C ILE A 533 -1.74 -0.66 11.56
N TYR A 534 -1.04 -0.10 10.56
CA TYR A 534 0.28 0.51 10.78
C TYR A 534 0.23 1.72 11.72
N ILE A 535 -0.78 2.58 11.59
CA ILE A 535 -0.99 3.72 12.49
C ILE A 535 -1.29 3.24 13.93
N LEU A 536 -2.10 2.18 14.08
CA LEU A 536 -2.38 1.56 15.37
C LEU A 536 -1.12 0.95 16.00
N LEU A 537 -0.30 0.25 15.22
CA LEU A 537 0.99 -0.28 15.69
C LEU A 537 1.90 0.85 16.18
N LEU A 538 1.98 1.97 15.44
CA LEU A 538 2.72 3.16 15.88
C LEU A 538 2.18 3.67 17.24
N GLY A 539 0.88 3.82 17.36
CA GLY A 539 0.23 4.23 18.61
C GLY A 539 0.55 3.29 19.78
N MET A 540 0.51 1.97 19.54
CA MET A 540 0.86 0.97 20.55
C MET A 540 2.33 1.05 20.96
N LEU A 541 3.26 1.26 20.03
CA LEU A 541 4.69 1.44 20.34
C LEU A 541 4.95 2.70 21.18
N ILE A 542 4.28 3.81 20.87
CA ILE A 542 4.39 5.06 21.63
C ILE A 542 3.85 4.89 23.06
N VAL A 543 2.62 4.36 23.19
CA VAL A 543 1.94 4.18 24.50
C VAL A 543 2.71 3.22 25.39
N ASN A 544 3.26 2.15 24.83
CA ASN A 544 4.04 1.15 25.57
C ASN A 544 5.54 1.51 25.68
N LYS A 545 5.93 2.75 25.33
CA LYS A 545 7.32 3.28 25.42
C LYS A 545 8.36 2.45 24.64
N MET A 546 7.96 1.90 23.50
CA MET A 546 8.81 1.06 22.63
C MET A 546 9.37 1.85 21.44
N LYS A 547 9.78 3.11 21.66
CA LYS A 547 10.17 4.06 20.61
C LYS A 547 11.25 3.52 19.66
N LYS A 548 12.21 2.70 20.15
CA LYS A 548 13.27 2.15 19.29
C LYS A 548 12.76 1.27 18.16
N TYR A 549 11.56 0.67 18.30
CA TYR A 549 10.98 -0.20 17.27
C TYR A 549 10.09 0.55 16.26
N ILE A 550 9.89 1.86 16.44
CA ILE A 550 9.18 2.69 15.45
C ILE A 550 9.88 2.61 14.08
N VAL A 551 11.21 2.47 14.08
CA VAL A 551 11.99 2.34 12.85
C VAL A 551 11.52 1.19 11.94
N LEU A 552 10.94 0.12 12.50
CA LEU A 552 10.43 -1.01 11.74
C LEU A 552 9.15 -0.69 10.95
N LEU A 553 8.45 0.38 11.32
CA LEU A 553 7.26 0.84 10.62
C LEU A 553 7.60 1.89 9.54
N LEU A 554 8.80 2.48 9.57
CA LEU A 554 9.20 3.53 8.63
C LEU A 554 9.25 3.08 7.17
N PRO A 555 9.64 1.84 6.83
CA PRO A 555 9.52 1.34 5.47
C PRO A 555 8.07 1.42 4.94
N ALA A 556 7.10 1.02 5.74
CA ALA A 556 5.69 1.13 5.37
C ALA A 556 5.22 2.59 5.27
N PHE A 557 5.58 3.43 6.24
CA PHE A 557 5.20 4.86 6.17
C PHE A 557 5.83 5.58 4.99
N SER A 558 7.07 5.26 4.59
CA SER A 558 7.68 5.83 3.38
C SER A 558 6.89 5.45 2.13
N LEU A 559 6.41 4.22 2.03
CA LEU A 559 5.61 3.75 0.90
C LEU A 559 4.21 4.37 0.90
N ILE A 560 3.58 4.53 2.06
CA ILE A 560 2.31 5.26 2.20
C ILE A 560 2.47 6.72 1.76
N LEU A 561 3.57 7.39 2.14
CA LEU A 561 3.87 8.75 1.68
C LEU A 561 4.04 8.81 0.15
N VAL A 562 4.69 7.82 -0.46
CA VAL A 562 4.79 7.72 -1.92
C VAL A 562 3.40 7.57 -2.55
N CYS A 563 2.47 6.83 -1.93
CA CYS A 563 1.10 6.72 -2.43
C CYS A 563 0.34 8.05 -2.40
N ILE A 564 0.62 8.93 -1.41
CA ILE A 564 -0.02 10.24 -1.31
C ILE A 564 0.35 11.16 -2.48
N VAL A 565 1.58 11.06 -2.97
CA VAL A 565 2.05 11.83 -4.14
C VAL A 565 1.92 11.05 -5.45
N GLY A 566 1.42 9.83 -5.39
CA GLY A 566 1.28 8.93 -6.52
C GLY A 566 0.14 9.32 -7.48
N PRO A 567 0.11 8.72 -8.68
CA PRO A 567 -0.84 9.11 -9.73
C PRO A 567 -2.25 8.54 -9.58
N ALA A 568 -2.48 7.61 -8.66
CA ALA A 568 -3.74 6.86 -8.60
C ALA A 568 -4.20 6.62 -7.17
N ASN A 569 -5.47 6.88 -6.92
CA ASN A 569 -6.17 6.49 -5.71
C ASN A 569 -6.38 4.96 -5.69
N THR A 570 -6.43 4.36 -4.50
CA THR A 570 -6.80 2.95 -4.28
C THR A 570 -6.03 1.91 -5.10
N TYR A 571 -4.78 2.18 -5.47
CA TYR A 571 -3.99 1.26 -6.26
C TYR A 571 -3.26 0.25 -5.36
N PHE A 572 -3.87 -0.93 -5.18
CA PHE A 572 -3.46 -1.91 -4.16
C PHE A 572 -1.99 -2.35 -4.27
N ARG A 573 -1.46 -2.51 -5.49
CA ARG A 573 -0.07 -2.93 -5.68
C ARG A 573 0.96 -1.96 -5.05
N TYR A 574 0.59 -0.68 -4.86
CA TYR A 574 1.50 0.29 -4.22
C TYR A 574 1.66 0.04 -2.72
N ILE A 575 0.65 -0.53 -2.08
CA ILE A 575 0.68 -0.91 -0.67
C ILE A 575 1.10 -2.38 -0.44
N LEU A 576 1.29 -3.15 -1.51
CA LEU A 576 1.65 -4.57 -1.44
C LEU A 576 2.85 -4.88 -0.53
N PRO A 577 3.95 -4.08 -0.53
CA PRO A 577 5.06 -4.32 0.38
C PRO A 577 4.68 -4.20 1.85
N CYS A 578 3.73 -3.30 2.17
CA CYS A 578 3.18 -3.18 3.52
C CYS A 578 2.39 -4.44 3.88
N VAL A 579 1.58 -4.96 2.95
CA VAL A 579 0.78 -6.18 3.15
C VAL A 579 1.68 -7.40 3.35
N PHE A 580 2.77 -7.56 2.59
CA PHE A 580 3.72 -8.67 2.75
C PHE A 580 4.41 -8.64 4.12
N ALA A 581 4.78 -7.46 4.59
CA ALA A 581 5.50 -7.30 5.84
C ALA A 581 4.59 -7.38 7.09
N LEU A 582 3.33 -6.96 6.98
CA LEU A 582 2.43 -6.74 8.11
C LEU A 582 2.26 -7.96 9.03
N PRO A 583 1.96 -9.19 8.53
CA PRO A 583 1.73 -10.34 9.39
C PRO A 583 2.93 -10.64 10.31
N SER A 584 4.13 -10.64 9.74
CA SER A 584 5.37 -10.90 10.46
C SER A 584 5.74 -9.77 11.42
N LEU A 585 5.55 -8.50 11.02
CA LEU A 585 5.81 -7.34 11.88
C LEU A 585 4.91 -7.32 13.11
N ILE A 586 3.62 -7.63 12.95
CA ILE A 586 2.70 -7.74 14.10
C ILE A 586 3.24 -8.71 15.13
N LEU A 587 3.69 -9.90 14.72
CA LEU A 587 4.19 -10.90 15.67
C LEU A 587 5.55 -10.54 16.26
N ILE A 588 6.45 -9.92 15.50
CA ILE A 588 7.72 -9.41 16.03
C ILE A 588 7.45 -8.38 17.14
N LEU A 589 6.60 -7.39 16.85
CA LEU A 589 6.28 -6.33 17.81
C LEU A 589 5.49 -6.86 19.01
N TYR A 590 4.57 -7.80 18.80
CA TYR A 590 3.85 -8.48 19.88
C TYR A 590 4.81 -9.22 20.80
N ASN A 591 5.77 -9.98 20.26
CA ASN A 591 6.76 -10.70 21.03
C ASN A 591 7.63 -9.76 21.88
N GLU A 592 8.06 -8.62 21.32
CA GLU A 592 8.80 -7.61 22.05
C GLU A 592 7.98 -6.98 23.21
N LEU A 593 6.69 -6.74 22.98
CA LEU A 593 5.78 -6.27 24.03
C LEU A 593 5.67 -7.25 25.20
N LYS A 594 5.68 -8.56 24.92
CA LYS A 594 5.58 -9.60 25.95
C LYS A 594 6.87 -9.75 26.72
N THR A 595 8.01 -9.90 26.03
CA THR A 595 9.32 -10.08 26.66
C THR A 595 9.69 -8.92 27.59
N ARG A 596 9.32 -7.67 27.24
CA ARG A 596 9.60 -6.50 28.07
C ARG A 596 8.82 -6.45 29.37
N LYS A 597 7.68 -7.11 29.46
CA LYS A 597 6.85 -7.14 30.69
C LYS A 597 7.24 -8.24 31.66
N GLU A 598 8.05 -9.18 31.20
CA GLU A 598 8.60 -10.26 32.01
C GLU A 598 9.91 -9.86 32.66
N LEU A 599 10.54 -8.77 32.23
CA LEU A 599 11.68 -8.07 32.82
C LEU A 599 11.20 -6.91 33.71
#